data_72984de0d2a2021f71516f2ae9edb78b
#
_entry.id   72984de0d2a2021f71516f2ae9edb78b
#
_cell.length_a   1.000
_cell.length_b   1.000
_cell.length_c   1.000
_cell.angle_alpha   90.00
_cell.angle_beta   90.00
_cell.angle_gamma   90.00
#
_symmetry.space_group_name_H-M   'P 1'
#
loop_
_entity.id
_entity.type
_entity.pdbx_description
1 polymer ?
#
loop_
_entity_poly.entity_id
_entity_poly.type
_entity_poly.pdbx_seq_one_letter_code
_entity_poly.pdbx_strand_id
1 'polypeptide(L)'
;MSFSNFSQIQQALESGDITLPEIVQNYIQNIEERNDEINAVVSLDTEDALERAQQIQQRIDDGSAGKLAGMVIGVKDLICEKDKQTTCASHILENFESVYDATVVERLRDEDAILMGRLNMDEFAMGSSTENTIYGPTHNPVDSSKVPGGSSGGSAAAVAADFCTASLGSDTGGSIRQPASYCGVVGLKPTYGRVSRHGLVAFASSFDCIGPLTHSVKDAAILLETIAGFDPNDNTSSSRTVPNYQRFVEDPEPNIRIGVPEEYFGEGLDEEIRDGIQDKLSELEESGAELVPIHLPHMKYGIATYYILATAEASSNLARYDGIRYGHRADIKEVEEDLKEERAALEQKIKQAKGDEQNELTEELENLDSSLIRLYKKSRTEGFGPEVKRRIMLGTYVLSAGYYDAYYAKAQKVRRLIKQDFTEAFEDVDVIVSPTAPTTAFDIDSKMDNPVQMYLNDMYTISANLAGICGINVPAGTHSNGLPYGMQFMADTFEEGKLFNAARLVEQLG
;
A
#
# COMPACT_ATOMS: atom_id res chain seq x y z
N MET A 1 -4.61 18.33 22.13
CA MET A 1 -5.96 17.73 22.02
C MET A 1 -5.87 16.63 20.99
N SER A 2 -6.41 15.44 21.27
CA SER A 2 -6.54 14.37 20.28
C SER A 2 -7.97 14.39 19.75
N PHE A 3 -8.12 14.28 18.44
CA PHE A 3 -9.41 14.17 17.76
C PHE A 3 -9.53 12.77 17.17
N SER A 4 -10.59 12.05 17.50
CA SER A 4 -10.80 10.69 17.03
C SER A 4 -11.36 10.59 15.60
N ASN A 5 -11.80 11.70 15.00
CA ASN A 5 -12.28 11.75 13.62
C ASN A 5 -12.38 13.20 13.09
N PHE A 6 -12.52 13.31 11.79
CA PHE A 6 -12.60 14.60 11.10
C PHE A 6 -13.82 15.45 11.51
N SER A 7 -14.96 14.83 11.82
CA SER A 7 -16.15 15.56 12.25
C SER A 7 -15.93 16.34 13.55
N GLN A 8 -15.12 15.81 14.48
CA GLN A 8 -14.76 16.52 15.71
C GLN A 8 -13.86 17.74 15.43
N ILE A 9 -12.94 17.62 14.47
CA ILE A 9 -12.10 18.73 14.02
C ILE A 9 -13.00 19.85 13.44
N GLN A 10 -13.92 19.49 12.54
CA GLN A 10 -14.85 20.45 11.94
C GLN A 10 -15.68 21.18 13.01
N GLN A 11 -16.25 20.46 13.99
CA GLN A 11 -17.00 21.06 15.08
C GLN A 11 -16.17 22.02 15.94
N ALA A 12 -14.92 21.64 16.23
CA ALA A 12 -14.02 22.50 17.02
C ALA A 12 -13.60 23.78 16.26
N LEU A 13 -13.42 23.70 14.95
CA LEU A 13 -13.17 24.86 14.07
C LEU A 13 -14.41 25.77 13.98
N GLU A 14 -15.61 25.18 13.79
CA GLU A 14 -16.87 25.92 13.69
C GLU A 14 -17.24 26.63 15.00
N SER A 15 -16.96 26.00 16.16
CA SER A 15 -17.19 26.62 17.47
C SER A 15 -16.16 27.71 17.82
N GLY A 16 -15.02 27.75 17.11
CA GLY A 16 -13.92 28.65 17.42
C GLY A 16 -13.11 28.25 18.65
N ASP A 17 -13.25 27.00 19.12
CA ASP A 17 -12.51 26.48 20.28
C ASP A 17 -11.03 26.28 19.96
N ILE A 18 -10.68 26.10 18.70
CA ILE A 18 -9.31 25.92 18.19
C ILE A 18 -9.23 26.44 16.75
N THR A 19 -8.05 26.87 16.34
CA THR A 19 -7.76 27.27 14.96
C THR A 19 -7.04 26.16 14.19
N LEU A 20 -7.14 26.17 12.86
CA LEU A 20 -6.48 25.17 12.02
C LEU A 20 -4.94 25.18 12.16
N PRO A 21 -4.26 26.34 12.27
CA PRO A 21 -2.82 26.36 12.60
C PRO A 21 -2.48 25.70 13.93
N GLU A 22 -3.33 25.83 14.95
CA GLU A 22 -3.12 25.15 16.25
C GLU A 22 -3.30 23.65 16.12
N ILE A 23 -4.25 23.15 15.33
CA ILE A 23 -4.43 21.73 15.04
C ILE A 23 -3.18 21.17 14.34
N VAL A 24 -2.69 21.84 13.30
CA VAL A 24 -1.47 21.43 12.58
C VAL A 24 -0.26 21.43 13.51
N GLN A 25 -0.13 22.47 14.35
CA GLN A 25 0.96 22.54 15.34
C GLN A 25 0.91 21.38 16.34
N ASN A 26 -0.29 20.95 16.77
CA ASN A 26 -0.45 19.81 17.67
C ASN A 26 0.02 18.50 17.01
N TYR A 27 -0.30 18.29 15.72
CA TYR A 27 0.20 17.12 14.97
C TYR A 27 1.73 17.16 14.81
N ILE A 28 2.30 18.33 14.45
CA ILE A 28 3.76 18.51 14.34
C ILE A 28 4.44 18.16 15.67
N GLN A 29 3.94 18.69 16.77
CA GLN A 29 4.50 18.41 18.09
C GLN A 29 4.43 16.91 18.43
N ASN A 30 3.30 16.26 18.19
CA ASN A 30 3.15 14.81 18.43
C ASN A 30 4.13 13.97 17.60
N ILE A 31 4.38 14.37 16.34
CA ILE A 31 5.39 13.74 15.49
C ILE A 31 6.79 13.95 16.07
N GLU A 32 7.16 15.18 16.43
CA GLU A 32 8.49 15.51 16.99
C GLU A 32 8.75 14.74 18.30
N GLU A 33 7.72 14.51 19.11
CA GLU A 33 7.86 13.81 20.39
C GLU A 33 7.96 12.28 20.25
N ARG A 34 7.34 11.67 19.21
CA ARG A 34 7.14 10.21 19.16
C ARG A 34 7.66 9.54 17.89
N ASN A 35 7.98 10.29 16.84
CA ASN A 35 8.37 9.65 15.57
C ASN A 35 9.73 8.96 15.63
N ASP A 36 10.63 9.37 16.53
CA ASP A 36 11.91 8.67 16.74
C ASP A 36 11.70 7.21 17.22
N GLU A 37 10.61 6.94 17.95
CA GLU A 37 10.25 5.58 18.36
C GLU A 37 9.47 4.84 17.28
N ILE A 38 8.52 5.51 16.59
CA ILE A 38 7.59 4.88 15.65
C ILE A 38 8.17 4.79 14.23
N ASN A 39 8.94 5.80 13.80
CA ASN A 39 9.53 5.92 12.48
C ASN A 39 8.52 5.78 11.32
N ALA A 40 7.35 6.42 11.49
CA ALA A 40 6.28 6.43 10.49
C ALA A 40 6.44 7.57 9.47
N VAL A 41 6.97 8.73 9.90
CA VAL A 41 7.15 9.94 9.10
C VAL A 41 8.63 10.07 8.71
N VAL A 42 8.91 10.06 7.41
CA VAL A 42 10.30 10.14 6.88
C VAL A 42 10.67 11.54 6.42
N SER A 43 9.69 12.39 6.17
CA SER A 43 9.88 13.81 5.86
C SER A 43 8.66 14.58 6.35
N LEU A 44 8.90 15.71 7.01
CA LEU A 44 7.87 16.58 7.58
C LEU A 44 7.97 17.98 6.97
N ASP A 45 6.88 18.44 6.37
CA ASP A 45 6.79 19.73 5.68
C ASP A 45 6.20 20.82 6.59
N THR A 46 6.83 21.08 7.74
CA THR A 46 6.32 21.93 8.82
C THR A 46 5.94 23.35 8.36
N GLU A 47 6.84 24.01 7.63
CA GLU A 47 6.61 25.41 7.19
C GLU A 47 5.46 25.49 6.19
N ASP A 48 5.45 24.62 5.17
CA ASP A 48 4.38 24.56 4.16
C ASP A 48 3.02 24.24 4.79
N ALA A 49 2.97 23.28 5.72
CA ALA A 49 1.74 22.89 6.40
C ALA A 49 1.15 24.02 7.26
N LEU A 50 1.99 24.74 7.99
CA LEU A 50 1.54 25.88 8.82
C LEU A 50 1.12 27.08 7.96
N GLU A 51 1.84 27.41 6.88
CA GLU A 51 1.44 28.46 5.95
C GLU A 51 0.09 28.11 5.30
N ARG A 52 -0.06 26.89 4.82
CA ARG A 52 -1.31 26.41 4.23
C ARG A 52 -2.45 26.44 5.25
N ALA A 53 -2.21 26.06 6.49
CA ALA A 53 -3.19 26.11 7.57
C ALA A 53 -3.70 27.54 7.81
N GLN A 54 -2.80 28.54 7.78
CA GLN A 54 -3.20 29.95 7.92
C GLN A 54 -4.06 30.42 6.75
N GLN A 55 -3.72 30.05 5.52
CA GLN A 55 -4.49 30.39 4.33
C GLN A 55 -5.88 29.77 4.35
N ILE A 56 -5.97 28.49 4.75
CA ILE A 56 -7.25 27.76 4.84
C ILE A 56 -8.10 28.30 5.99
N GLN A 57 -7.49 28.67 7.14
CA GLN A 57 -8.23 29.30 8.24
C GLN A 57 -8.97 30.57 7.77
N GLN A 58 -8.33 31.42 6.97
CA GLN A 58 -8.99 32.62 6.41
C GLN A 58 -10.19 32.21 5.54
N ARG A 59 -10.06 31.14 4.75
CA ARG A 59 -11.17 30.63 3.93
C ARG A 59 -12.30 30.02 4.77
N ILE A 60 -11.98 29.40 5.92
CA ILE A 60 -12.98 28.94 6.88
C ILE A 60 -13.74 30.14 7.44
N ASP A 61 -13.03 31.17 7.89
CA ASP A 61 -13.61 32.38 8.47
C ASP A 61 -14.51 33.13 7.47
N ASP A 62 -14.14 33.12 6.19
CA ASP A 62 -14.89 33.71 5.08
C ASP A 62 -16.03 32.81 4.53
N GLY A 63 -16.13 31.58 5.00
CA GLY A 63 -17.10 30.58 4.52
C GLY A 63 -16.87 30.10 3.09
N SER A 64 -15.62 30.16 2.59
CA SER A 64 -15.22 29.77 1.23
C SER A 64 -14.31 28.53 1.17
N ALA A 65 -14.08 27.89 2.31
CA ALA A 65 -13.21 26.72 2.42
C ALA A 65 -13.80 25.47 1.73
N GLY A 66 -12.91 24.64 1.18
CA GLY A 66 -13.25 23.34 0.62
C GLY A 66 -13.69 22.33 1.69
N LYS A 67 -14.27 21.22 1.25
CA LYS A 67 -14.88 20.21 2.16
C LYS A 67 -13.88 19.48 3.04
N LEU A 68 -12.59 19.52 2.72
CA LEU A 68 -11.51 18.90 3.52
C LEU A 68 -10.76 19.90 4.40
N ALA A 69 -11.23 21.14 4.51
CA ALA A 69 -10.62 22.12 5.40
C ALA A 69 -10.60 21.61 6.85
N GLY A 70 -9.39 21.48 7.41
CA GLY A 70 -9.17 20.88 8.72
C GLY A 70 -8.63 19.44 8.67
N MET A 71 -8.66 18.77 7.52
CA MET A 71 -8.09 17.42 7.38
C MET A 71 -6.60 17.49 7.08
N VAL A 72 -5.79 16.95 7.98
CA VAL A 72 -4.33 16.85 7.85
C VAL A 72 -3.97 15.44 7.39
N ILE A 73 -3.25 15.34 6.27
CA ILE A 73 -3.03 14.07 5.55
C ILE A 73 -1.55 13.77 5.42
N GLY A 74 -1.16 12.56 5.85
CA GLY A 74 0.14 11.98 5.52
C GLY A 74 0.12 11.23 4.19
N VAL A 75 1.18 11.31 3.42
CA VAL A 75 1.25 10.74 2.06
C VAL A 75 2.33 9.68 1.98
N LYS A 76 1.96 8.45 1.61
CA LYS A 76 2.93 7.36 1.39
C LYS A 76 3.98 7.75 0.36
N ASP A 77 5.26 7.45 0.63
CA ASP A 77 6.43 7.94 -0.12
C ASP A 77 6.61 7.33 -1.53
N LEU A 78 5.53 6.99 -2.19
CA LEU A 78 5.49 6.60 -3.61
C LEU A 78 4.42 7.35 -4.41
N ILE A 79 3.69 8.27 -3.75
CA ILE A 79 2.71 9.14 -4.39
C ILE A 79 3.41 10.47 -4.67
N CYS A 80 3.54 10.84 -5.93
CA CYS A 80 4.25 12.03 -6.35
C CYS A 80 3.58 13.32 -5.85
N GLU A 81 4.38 14.20 -5.27
CA GLU A 81 4.02 15.55 -4.88
C GLU A 81 5.08 16.50 -5.43
N LYS A 82 4.65 17.48 -6.22
CA LYS A 82 5.55 18.38 -6.94
C LYS A 82 6.50 19.11 -5.99
N ASP A 83 7.77 19.17 -6.39
CA ASP A 83 8.87 19.81 -5.67
C ASP A 83 9.16 19.16 -4.29
N LYS A 84 8.66 17.94 -4.06
CA LYS A 84 8.95 17.11 -2.88
C LYS A 84 9.64 15.82 -3.27
N GLN A 85 10.45 15.29 -2.34
CA GLN A 85 11.09 14.00 -2.54
C GLN A 85 10.05 12.88 -2.61
N THR A 86 10.29 11.92 -3.51
CA THR A 86 9.50 10.70 -3.67
C THR A 86 10.47 9.55 -3.86
N THR A 87 10.89 8.93 -2.75
CA THR A 87 12.00 7.99 -2.74
C THR A 87 11.58 6.53 -2.90
N CYS A 88 10.28 6.22 -2.68
CA CYS A 88 9.79 4.84 -2.59
C CYS A 88 10.56 4.01 -1.54
N ALA A 89 11.09 4.65 -0.51
CA ALA A 89 11.94 4.07 0.52
C ALA A 89 13.14 3.28 -0.05
N SER A 90 13.74 3.77 -1.16
CA SER A 90 14.80 3.11 -1.94
C SER A 90 15.97 4.05 -2.26
N HIS A 91 17.19 3.54 -2.15
CA HIS A 91 18.37 4.29 -2.57
C HIS A 91 18.36 4.67 -4.06
N ILE A 92 17.63 3.90 -4.90
CA ILE A 92 17.53 4.20 -6.34
C ILE A 92 16.85 5.54 -6.60
N LEU A 93 15.98 6.02 -5.71
CA LEU A 93 15.25 7.28 -5.82
C LEU A 93 15.48 8.23 -4.63
N GLU A 94 16.46 7.98 -3.76
CA GLU A 94 16.66 8.77 -2.52
C GLU A 94 16.81 10.28 -2.76
N ASN A 95 17.30 10.70 -3.95
CA ASN A 95 17.46 12.09 -4.33
C ASN A 95 16.48 12.54 -5.42
N PHE A 96 15.39 11.80 -5.64
CA PHE A 96 14.41 12.15 -6.67
C PHE A 96 13.36 13.09 -6.12
N GLU A 97 13.23 14.26 -6.74
CA GLU A 97 12.14 15.21 -6.51
C GLU A 97 11.12 15.11 -7.64
N SER A 98 9.85 15.01 -7.30
CA SER A 98 8.78 14.95 -8.30
C SER A 98 8.58 16.29 -8.98
N VAL A 99 8.42 16.27 -10.31
CA VAL A 99 8.19 17.49 -11.12
C VAL A 99 6.72 17.80 -11.35
N TYR A 100 5.81 16.97 -10.82
CA TYR A 100 4.36 17.10 -10.92
C TYR A 100 3.66 16.46 -9.73
N ASP A 101 2.42 16.89 -9.47
CA ASP A 101 1.55 16.26 -8.48
C ASP A 101 0.85 15.02 -9.04
N ALA A 102 0.63 14.03 -8.19
CA ALA A 102 -0.32 12.97 -8.47
C ALA A 102 -1.75 13.57 -8.48
N THR A 103 -2.64 13.03 -9.31
CA THR A 103 -4.04 13.49 -9.39
C THR A 103 -4.75 13.48 -8.03
N VAL A 104 -4.43 12.50 -7.16
CA VAL A 104 -4.98 12.47 -5.80
C VAL A 104 -4.50 13.66 -4.96
N VAL A 105 -3.25 14.08 -5.12
CA VAL A 105 -2.66 15.24 -4.43
C VAL A 105 -3.33 16.53 -4.89
N GLU A 106 -3.51 16.72 -6.21
CA GLU A 106 -4.23 17.87 -6.77
C GLU A 106 -5.64 17.97 -6.19
N ARG A 107 -6.41 16.86 -6.22
CA ARG A 107 -7.79 16.82 -5.71
C ARG A 107 -7.89 17.10 -4.22
N LEU A 108 -6.95 16.64 -3.42
CA LEU A 108 -6.92 16.94 -1.99
C LEU A 108 -6.64 18.42 -1.72
N ARG A 109 -5.70 19.02 -2.46
CA ARG A 109 -5.38 20.45 -2.34
C ARG A 109 -6.51 21.35 -2.80
N ASP A 110 -7.23 20.97 -3.84
CA ASP A 110 -8.38 21.71 -4.37
C ASP A 110 -9.52 21.79 -3.35
N GLU A 111 -9.63 20.79 -2.47
CA GLU A 111 -10.64 20.74 -1.39
C GLU A 111 -10.09 21.16 -0.02
N ASP A 112 -8.96 21.88 -0.01
CA ASP A 112 -8.33 22.43 1.20
C ASP A 112 -7.83 21.43 2.24
N ALA A 113 -7.43 20.22 1.83
CA ALA A 113 -6.65 19.36 2.70
C ALA A 113 -5.22 19.93 2.91
N ILE A 114 -4.63 19.61 4.06
CA ILE A 114 -3.24 19.91 4.37
C ILE A 114 -2.41 18.64 4.23
N LEU A 115 -1.43 18.66 3.33
CA LEU A 115 -0.45 17.58 3.22
C LEU A 115 0.72 17.90 4.13
N MET A 116 1.06 17.01 5.07
CA MET A 116 2.00 17.34 6.14
C MET A 116 3.37 16.71 5.98
N GLY A 117 3.48 15.66 5.15
CA GLY A 117 4.77 14.99 4.95
C GLY A 117 4.66 13.60 4.35
N ARG A 118 5.83 12.93 4.25
CA ARG A 118 6.01 11.64 3.61
C ARG A 118 6.04 10.51 4.65
N LEU A 119 5.39 9.40 4.34
CA LEU A 119 5.23 8.27 5.24
C LEU A 119 6.03 7.06 4.77
N ASN A 120 6.71 6.42 5.74
CA ASN A 120 7.54 5.25 5.52
C ASN A 120 6.77 4.08 4.91
N MET A 121 7.48 3.23 4.19
CA MET A 121 6.89 2.13 3.44
C MET A 121 7.92 1.03 3.16
N ASP A 122 7.49 -0.17 2.82
CA ASP A 122 8.39 -1.14 2.19
C ASP A 122 8.85 -0.64 0.81
N GLU A 123 10.10 -0.85 0.48
CA GLU A 123 10.74 -0.39 -0.76
C GLU A 123 9.92 -0.75 -2.01
N PHE A 124 9.55 0.26 -2.82
CA PHE A 124 8.69 0.13 -4.00
C PHE A 124 7.37 -0.62 -3.75
N ALA A 125 6.82 -0.49 -2.54
CA ALA A 125 5.63 -1.22 -2.08
C ALA A 125 5.79 -2.76 -2.10
N MET A 126 7.03 -3.27 -2.01
CA MET A 126 7.37 -4.69 -2.05
C MET A 126 7.70 -5.23 -0.66
N GLY A 127 6.69 -5.51 0.12
CA GLY A 127 6.78 -6.06 1.48
C GLY A 127 5.41 -6.06 2.15
N SER A 128 5.36 -6.62 3.36
CA SER A 128 4.14 -6.72 4.18
C SER A 128 4.42 -6.40 5.65
N SER A 129 5.52 -5.68 5.95
CA SER A 129 5.92 -5.37 7.33
C SER A 129 6.50 -3.97 7.54
N THR A 130 6.89 -3.26 6.47
CA THR A 130 7.58 -1.97 6.50
C THR A 130 8.94 -2.06 7.22
N GLU A 131 9.65 -3.19 6.99
CA GLU A 131 11.02 -3.42 7.40
C GLU A 131 12.01 -3.24 6.23
N ASN A 132 11.57 -3.46 4.98
CA ASN A 132 12.37 -3.29 3.76
C ASN A 132 12.36 -1.82 3.33
N THR A 133 13.15 -0.98 3.98
CA THR A 133 13.17 0.47 3.78
C THR A 133 14.54 1.05 4.09
N ILE A 134 14.95 2.11 3.37
CA ILE A 134 16.23 2.82 3.65
C ILE A 134 16.19 3.65 4.92
N TYR A 135 14.99 3.89 5.48
CA TYR A 135 14.78 4.73 6.66
C TYR A 135 14.80 3.95 7.99
N GLY A 136 14.98 2.63 7.92
CA GLY A 136 14.81 1.74 9.07
C GLY A 136 13.33 1.35 9.26
N PRO A 137 13.06 0.27 10.04
CA PRO A 137 11.72 -0.27 10.22
C PRO A 137 10.76 0.74 10.86
N THR A 138 9.51 0.70 10.44
CA THR A 138 8.43 1.37 11.17
C THR A 138 7.93 0.45 12.28
N HIS A 139 7.67 1.00 13.46
CA HIS A 139 7.18 0.32 14.63
C HIS A 139 5.68 0.49 14.79
N ASN A 140 5.00 -0.54 15.30
CA ASN A 140 3.57 -0.47 15.55
C ASN A 140 3.28 0.43 16.77
N PRO A 141 2.42 1.45 16.67
CA PRO A 141 2.12 2.36 17.79
C PRO A 141 1.44 1.68 18.99
N VAL A 142 0.82 0.50 18.81
CA VAL A 142 0.20 -0.27 19.89
C VAL A 142 1.24 -1.03 20.70
N ASP A 143 2.28 -1.55 20.04
CA ASP A 143 3.42 -2.23 20.65
C ASP A 143 4.64 -2.05 19.74
N SER A 144 5.60 -1.23 20.19
CA SER A 144 6.79 -0.87 19.40
C SER A 144 7.75 -2.04 19.12
N SER A 145 7.56 -3.19 19.73
CA SER A 145 8.27 -4.42 19.38
C SER A 145 7.73 -5.13 18.14
N LYS A 146 6.57 -4.70 17.64
CA LYS A 146 5.84 -5.33 16.53
C LYS A 146 5.91 -4.50 15.25
N VAL A 147 5.70 -5.18 14.13
CA VAL A 147 5.57 -4.54 12.82
C VAL A 147 4.20 -3.85 12.69
N PRO A 148 4.10 -2.72 11.98
CA PRO A 148 2.81 -2.09 11.67
C PRO A 148 2.08 -2.77 10.52
N GLY A 149 2.70 -3.78 9.90
CA GLY A 149 2.30 -4.31 8.61
C GLY A 149 2.89 -3.50 7.44
N GLY A 150 2.48 -3.84 6.21
CA GLY A 150 3.00 -3.18 5.01
C GLY A 150 2.26 -3.58 3.72
N SER A 151 2.66 -2.94 2.67
CA SER A 151 3.75 -1.95 2.51
C SER A 151 3.40 -0.51 2.94
N SER A 152 2.16 -0.19 3.34
CA SER A 152 1.76 1.13 3.85
C SER A 152 1.80 1.18 5.38
N GLY A 153 2.83 0.58 6.01
CA GLY A 153 2.93 0.53 7.48
C GLY A 153 3.11 1.90 8.11
N GLY A 154 3.92 2.78 7.51
CA GLY A 154 4.03 4.17 7.95
C GLY A 154 2.69 4.92 7.87
N SER A 155 1.87 4.64 6.83
CA SER A 155 0.54 5.25 6.69
C SER A 155 -0.43 4.78 7.80
N ALA A 156 -0.43 3.48 8.11
CA ALA A 156 -1.27 2.95 9.18
C ALA A 156 -0.79 3.42 10.57
N ALA A 157 0.52 3.36 10.80
CA ALA A 157 1.12 3.79 12.05
C ALA A 157 0.93 5.29 12.32
N ALA A 158 1.05 6.14 11.28
CA ALA A 158 0.84 7.58 11.43
C ALA A 158 -0.60 7.92 11.86
N VAL A 159 -1.60 7.24 11.31
CA VAL A 159 -2.99 7.40 11.76
C VAL A 159 -3.16 6.87 13.19
N ALA A 160 -2.73 5.65 13.47
CA ALA A 160 -2.89 5.03 14.80
C ALA A 160 -2.14 5.78 15.92
N ALA A 161 -1.07 6.51 15.57
CA ALA A 161 -0.30 7.34 16.50
C ALA A 161 -0.83 8.77 16.64
N ASP A 162 -1.93 9.14 15.99
CA ASP A 162 -2.44 10.51 15.92
C ASP A 162 -1.41 11.50 15.33
N PHE A 163 -0.63 11.10 14.34
CA PHE A 163 0.28 11.99 13.61
C PHE A 163 -0.41 12.78 12.50
N CYS A 164 -1.57 12.35 12.08
CA CYS A 164 -2.40 12.99 11.08
C CYS A 164 -3.88 12.58 11.26
N THR A 165 -4.80 13.33 10.66
CA THR A 165 -6.22 12.96 10.64
C THR A 165 -6.47 11.71 9.81
N ALA A 166 -5.74 11.60 8.70
CA ALA A 166 -5.84 10.52 7.74
C ALA A 166 -4.53 10.36 6.96
N SER A 167 -4.38 9.26 6.26
CA SER A 167 -3.25 9.07 5.35
C SER A 167 -3.67 8.43 4.03
N LEU A 168 -2.85 8.62 2.99
CA LEU A 168 -2.94 7.85 1.75
C LEU A 168 -1.91 6.72 1.75
N GLY A 169 -2.38 5.55 1.37
CA GLY A 169 -1.56 4.36 1.10
C GLY A 169 -1.72 3.86 -0.33
N SER A 170 -1.05 2.76 -0.64
CA SER A 170 -1.26 1.99 -1.86
C SER A 170 -1.50 0.52 -1.55
N ASP A 171 -2.37 -0.13 -2.32
CA ASP A 171 -2.75 -1.54 -2.14
C ASP A 171 -2.60 -2.29 -3.46
N THR A 172 -1.62 -3.18 -3.52
CA THR A 172 -1.33 -4.05 -4.66
C THR A 172 -1.71 -5.50 -4.35
N GLY A 173 -1.60 -5.90 -3.08
CA GLY A 173 -1.92 -7.24 -2.59
C GLY A 173 -2.48 -7.26 -1.16
N GLY A 174 -2.87 -6.08 -0.62
CA GLY A 174 -3.34 -5.94 0.75
C GLY A 174 -2.67 -4.80 1.50
N SER A 175 -1.77 -4.07 0.84
CA SER A 175 -0.85 -3.12 1.48
C SER A 175 -1.49 -1.84 2.06
N ILE A 176 -2.81 -1.70 2.06
CA ILE A 176 -3.60 -0.77 2.87
C ILE A 176 -4.32 -1.54 3.99
N ARG A 177 -5.02 -2.61 3.63
CA ARG A 177 -5.93 -3.34 4.52
C ARG A 177 -5.19 -4.11 5.61
N GLN A 178 -4.10 -4.80 5.27
CA GLN A 178 -3.32 -5.57 6.24
C GLN A 178 -2.65 -4.66 7.29
N PRO A 179 -1.90 -3.57 6.94
CA PRO A 179 -1.36 -2.69 7.96
C PRO A 179 -2.46 -1.94 8.75
N ALA A 180 -3.61 -1.64 8.14
CA ALA A 180 -4.75 -1.09 8.86
C ALA A 180 -5.26 -2.06 9.95
N SER A 181 -5.31 -3.37 9.66
CA SER A 181 -5.67 -4.40 10.63
C SER A 181 -4.68 -4.48 11.80
N TYR A 182 -3.37 -4.43 11.50
CA TYR A 182 -2.32 -4.53 12.50
C TYR A 182 -2.20 -3.31 13.41
N CYS A 183 -2.60 -2.14 12.91
CA CYS A 183 -2.59 -0.88 13.67
C CYS A 183 -3.96 -0.50 14.25
N GLY A 184 -5.02 -1.28 14.02
CA GLY A 184 -6.35 -1.01 14.54
C GLY A 184 -7.06 0.20 13.92
N VAL A 185 -6.84 0.45 12.62
CA VAL A 185 -7.45 1.57 11.88
C VAL A 185 -8.27 1.07 10.69
N VAL A 186 -9.09 1.93 10.10
CA VAL A 186 -9.83 1.66 8.87
C VAL A 186 -8.90 1.81 7.68
N GLY A 187 -8.93 0.85 6.74
CA GLY A 187 -8.15 0.91 5.51
C GLY A 187 -8.95 0.48 4.29
N LEU A 188 -9.09 1.36 3.31
CA LEU A 188 -9.91 1.13 2.13
C LEU A 188 -9.06 0.96 0.87
N LYS A 189 -9.25 -0.15 0.19
CA LYS A 189 -8.83 -0.39 -1.19
C LYS A 189 -10.02 -0.18 -2.13
N PRO A 190 -10.06 0.88 -2.95
CA PRO A 190 -11.15 1.05 -3.92
C PRO A 190 -11.10 0.02 -5.04
N THR A 191 -12.13 -0.05 -5.85
CA THR A 191 -12.11 -0.77 -7.13
C THR A 191 -10.96 -0.28 -7.99
N TYR A 192 -10.28 -1.20 -8.70
CA TYR A 192 -9.25 -0.84 -9.66
C TYR A 192 -9.80 0.14 -10.71
N GLY A 193 -9.14 1.29 -10.84
CA GLY A 193 -9.55 2.38 -11.72
C GLY A 193 -10.62 3.33 -11.15
N ARG A 194 -11.07 3.17 -9.89
CA ARG A 194 -11.93 4.17 -9.21
C ARG A 194 -11.16 5.44 -8.88
N VAL A 195 -9.90 5.30 -8.48
CA VAL A 195 -8.93 6.37 -8.21
C VAL A 195 -7.85 6.34 -9.27
N SER A 196 -7.44 7.50 -9.77
CA SER A 196 -6.35 7.63 -10.73
C SER A 196 -5.03 7.17 -10.13
N ARG A 197 -4.22 6.49 -10.95
CA ARG A 197 -2.84 6.09 -10.65
C ARG A 197 -1.80 7.05 -11.24
N HIS A 198 -2.24 8.17 -11.87
CA HIS A 198 -1.31 9.19 -12.34
C HIS A 198 -0.55 9.77 -11.15
N GLY A 199 0.79 9.71 -11.22
CA GLY A 199 1.67 10.12 -10.13
C GLY A 199 1.89 9.05 -9.04
N LEU A 200 1.37 7.83 -9.20
CA LEU A 200 1.72 6.68 -8.37
C LEU A 200 2.92 5.96 -8.99
N VAL A 201 4.01 5.80 -8.24
CA VAL A 201 5.13 4.96 -8.66
C VAL A 201 4.69 3.49 -8.69
N ALA A 202 4.77 2.86 -9.86
CA ALA A 202 4.18 1.56 -10.09
C ALA A 202 5.01 0.40 -9.50
N PHE A 203 4.36 -0.44 -8.70
CA PHE A 203 4.81 -1.80 -8.40
C PHE A 203 4.27 -2.78 -9.47
N ALA A 204 2.96 -3.02 -9.47
CA ALA A 204 2.30 -3.92 -10.41
C ALA A 204 1.07 -3.21 -11.01
N SER A 205 1.23 -2.69 -12.23
CA SER A 205 0.31 -1.75 -12.86
C SER A 205 -1.13 -2.24 -13.00
N SER A 206 -1.35 -3.57 -13.05
CA SER A 206 -2.69 -4.16 -13.15
C SER A 206 -3.37 -4.43 -11.80
N PHE A 207 -2.71 -4.05 -10.69
CA PHE A 207 -3.18 -4.28 -9.32
C PHE A 207 -3.20 -3.01 -8.46
N ASP A 208 -2.21 -2.12 -8.65
CA ASP A 208 -1.98 -0.96 -7.79
C ASP A 208 -3.23 -0.07 -7.68
N CYS A 209 -3.61 0.25 -6.43
CA CYS A 209 -4.67 1.19 -6.11
C CYS A 209 -4.19 2.14 -5.02
N ILE A 210 -4.56 3.43 -5.08
CA ILE A 210 -4.42 4.38 -3.98
C ILE A 210 -5.71 4.35 -3.16
N GLY A 211 -5.59 4.40 -1.83
CA GLY A 211 -6.74 4.48 -0.95
C GLY A 211 -6.39 5.07 0.42
N PRO A 212 -7.41 5.47 1.19
CA PRO A 212 -7.25 6.10 2.49
C PRO A 212 -7.06 5.09 3.63
N LEU A 213 -6.34 5.55 4.68
CA LEU A 213 -6.35 4.97 6.02
C LEU A 213 -6.83 6.06 6.99
N THR A 214 -7.76 5.72 7.90
CA THR A 214 -8.46 6.67 8.77
C THR A 214 -8.84 6.03 10.10
N HIS A 215 -9.22 6.85 11.09
CA HIS A 215 -9.79 6.35 12.33
C HIS A 215 -11.25 5.89 12.19
N SER A 216 -12.00 6.46 11.24
CA SER A 216 -13.42 6.16 11.07
C SER A 216 -13.79 5.79 9.63
N VAL A 217 -14.83 4.99 9.49
CA VAL A 217 -15.42 4.63 8.20
C VAL A 217 -15.93 5.89 7.46
N LYS A 218 -16.45 6.88 8.21
CA LYS A 218 -16.94 8.13 7.64
C LYS A 218 -15.80 8.93 6.97
N ASP A 219 -14.66 9.03 7.62
CA ASP A 219 -13.51 9.78 7.07
C ASP A 219 -12.96 9.10 5.82
N ALA A 220 -12.96 7.76 5.78
CA ALA A 220 -12.60 7.00 4.58
C ALA A 220 -13.56 7.27 3.41
N ALA A 221 -14.87 7.40 3.69
CA ALA A 221 -15.89 7.71 2.69
C ALA A 221 -15.70 9.13 2.12
N ILE A 222 -15.46 10.13 2.98
CA ILE A 222 -15.21 11.53 2.59
C ILE A 222 -13.96 11.60 1.70
N LEU A 223 -12.86 10.94 2.09
CA LEU A 223 -11.63 10.92 1.32
C LEU A 223 -11.79 10.22 -0.02
N LEU A 224 -12.43 9.04 -0.05
CA LEU A 224 -12.65 8.35 -1.32
C LEU A 224 -13.48 9.20 -2.28
N GLU A 225 -14.53 9.86 -1.80
CA GLU A 225 -15.39 10.74 -2.60
C GLU A 225 -14.58 11.89 -3.24
N THR A 226 -13.54 12.35 -2.54
CA THR A 226 -12.67 13.41 -3.03
C THR A 226 -11.67 12.92 -4.08
N ILE A 227 -10.96 11.82 -3.79
CA ILE A 227 -9.86 11.35 -4.65
C ILE A 227 -10.33 10.49 -5.84
N ALA A 228 -11.58 9.99 -5.82
CA ALA A 228 -12.15 9.17 -6.89
C ALA A 228 -12.57 9.98 -8.12
N GLY A 229 -12.70 9.29 -9.26
CA GLY A 229 -13.25 9.86 -10.50
C GLY A 229 -12.29 9.78 -11.69
N PHE A 230 -12.83 10.06 -12.86
CA PHE A 230 -12.10 9.99 -14.13
C PHE A 230 -10.91 10.95 -14.19
N ASP A 231 -9.82 10.46 -14.76
CA ASP A 231 -8.61 11.23 -15.03
C ASP A 231 -8.11 10.92 -16.45
N PRO A 232 -7.99 11.93 -17.33
CA PRO A 232 -7.48 11.72 -18.69
C PRO A 232 -6.00 11.32 -18.73
N ASN A 233 -5.25 11.51 -17.63
CA ASN A 233 -3.84 11.12 -17.53
C ASN A 233 -3.66 9.63 -17.16
N ASP A 234 -4.73 8.94 -16.74
CA ASP A 234 -4.72 7.50 -16.45
C ASP A 234 -5.77 6.77 -17.30
N ASN A 235 -5.32 6.08 -18.35
CA ASN A 235 -6.18 5.30 -19.24
C ASN A 235 -6.94 4.16 -18.55
N THR A 236 -6.59 3.82 -17.29
CA THR A 236 -7.28 2.80 -16.51
C THR A 236 -8.34 3.39 -15.59
N SER A 237 -8.39 4.71 -15.43
CA SER A 237 -9.40 5.37 -14.62
C SER A 237 -10.79 5.26 -15.25
N SER A 238 -11.79 4.97 -14.39
CA SER A 238 -13.17 4.75 -14.83
C SER A 238 -13.92 6.07 -14.99
N SER A 239 -14.72 6.17 -16.05
CA SER A 239 -15.65 7.29 -16.27
C SER A 239 -16.98 7.15 -15.50
N ARG A 240 -17.15 6.10 -14.68
CA ARG A 240 -18.34 5.96 -13.85
C ARG A 240 -18.43 7.09 -12.82
N THR A 241 -19.62 7.66 -12.67
CA THR A 241 -19.90 8.68 -11.66
C THR A 241 -19.48 8.20 -10.27
N VAL A 242 -18.90 9.10 -9.49
CA VAL A 242 -18.61 8.86 -8.07
C VAL A 242 -19.89 9.09 -7.28
N PRO A 243 -20.38 8.08 -6.54
CA PRO A 243 -21.54 8.25 -5.68
C PRO A 243 -21.22 9.17 -4.49
N ASN A 244 -22.27 9.70 -3.84
CA ASN A 244 -22.12 10.22 -2.48
C ASN A 244 -21.99 9.02 -1.54
N TYR A 245 -20.76 8.75 -1.10
CA TYR A 245 -20.47 7.62 -0.20
C TYR A 245 -20.89 7.89 1.24
N GLN A 246 -20.95 9.15 1.67
CA GLN A 246 -21.32 9.52 3.04
C GLN A 246 -22.72 9.06 3.40
N ARG A 247 -23.68 9.03 2.45
CA ARG A 247 -25.03 8.53 2.68
C ARG A 247 -25.08 7.09 3.21
N PHE A 248 -24.15 6.22 2.77
CA PHE A 248 -24.09 4.83 3.22
C PHE A 248 -23.53 4.67 4.65
N VAL A 249 -22.87 5.71 5.15
CA VAL A 249 -22.32 5.77 6.49
C VAL A 249 -23.25 6.48 7.46
N GLU A 250 -23.98 7.50 7.00
CA GLU A 250 -24.91 8.28 7.83
C GLU A 250 -26.21 7.52 8.14
N ASP A 251 -26.69 6.75 7.17
CA ASP A 251 -27.92 5.93 7.29
C ASP A 251 -27.64 4.51 6.77
N PRO A 252 -26.86 3.69 7.52
CA PRO A 252 -26.54 2.33 7.08
C PRO A 252 -27.75 1.42 7.12
N GLU A 253 -27.93 0.67 6.05
CA GLU A 253 -29.01 -0.32 5.93
C GLU A 253 -28.61 -1.63 6.61
N PRO A 254 -29.29 -2.08 7.68
CA PRO A 254 -28.93 -3.31 8.39
C PRO A 254 -29.26 -4.57 7.59
N ASN A 255 -30.24 -4.52 6.68
CA ASN A 255 -30.67 -5.66 5.88
C ASN A 255 -29.73 -5.88 4.68
N ILE A 256 -28.50 -6.34 4.97
CA ILE A 256 -27.44 -6.63 4.00
C ILE A 256 -27.13 -8.13 3.98
N ARG A 257 -26.93 -8.71 2.79
CA ARG A 257 -26.52 -10.11 2.64
C ARG A 257 -25.00 -10.21 2.66
N ILE A 258 -24.46 -10.93 3.66
CA ILE A 258 -23.03 -11.10 3.89
C ILE A 258 -22.61 -12.52 3.51
N GLY A 259 -21.83 -12.68 2.45
CA GLY A 259 -21.24 -13.95 2.06
C GLY A 259 -20.11 -14.35 2.99
N VAL A 260 -20.19 -15.58 3.53
CA VAL A 260 -19.19 -16.15 4.45
C VAL A 260 -18.52 -17.34 3.77
N PRO A 261 -17.31 -17.16 3.16
CA PRO A 261 -16.60 -18.26 2.50
C PRO A 261 -15.99 -19.21 3.52
N GLU A 262 -16.25 -20.51 3.40
CA GLU A 262 -15.66 -21.54 4.25
C GLU A 262 -14.10 -21.53 4.18
N GLU A 263 -13.57 -21.23 2.99
CA GLU A 263 -12.13 -21.22 2.70
C GLU A 263 -11.33 -20.19 3.51
N TYR A 264 -12.00 -19.14 4.02
CA TYR A 264 -11.33 -18.10 4.79
C TYR A 264 -11.29 -18.35 6.31
N PHE A 265 -12.04 -19.32 6.81
CA PHE A 265 -12.16 -19.62 8.24
C PHE A 265 -11.53 -20.97 8.62
N GLY A 266 -10.68 -21.51 7.72
CA GLY A 266 -10.04 -22.82 7.86
C GLY A 266 -8.71 -22.80 8.59
N GLU A 267 -7.85 -23.79 8.24
CA GLU A 267 -6.52 -23.99 8.81
C GLU A 267 -5.59 -22.79 8.55
N GLY A 268 -4.81 -22.40 9.56
CA GLY A 268 -3.84 -21.31 9.49
C GLY A 268 -4.34 -19.96 10.01
N LEU A 269 -5.63 -19.82 10.29
CA LEU A 269 -6.19 -18.67 10.98
C LEU A 269 -6.10 -18.86 12.49
N ASP A 270 -5.64 -17.84 13.21
CA ASP A 270 -5.66 -17.79 14.66
C ASP A 270 -7.08 -18.03 15.20
N GLU A 271 -7.20 -18.87 16.25
CA GLU A 271 -8.50 -19.28 16.78
C GLU A 271 -9.26 -18.13 17.43
N GLU A 272 -8.57 -17.26 18.17
CA GLU A 272 -9.20 -16.12 18.84
C GLU A 272 -9.69 -15.07 17.82
N ILE A 273 -8.94 -14.86 16.74
CA ILE A 273 -9.37 -13.99 15.63
C ILE A 273 -10.60 -14.58 14.93
N ARG A 274 -10.59 -15.88 14.66
CA ARG A 274 -11.73 -16.57 14.05
C ARG A 274 -13.00 -16.39 14.90
N ASP A 275 -12.88 -16.71 16.19
CA ASP A 275 -14.00 -16.70 17.11
C ASP A 275 -14.54 -15.25 17.29
N GLY A 276 -13.65 -14.26 17.43
CA GLY A 276 -14.05 -12.85 17.54
C GLY A 276 -14.73 -12.31 16.28
N ILE A 277 -14.32 -12.74 15.08
CA ILE A 277 -15.02 -12.37 13.83
C ILE A 277 -16.39 -13.07 13.76
N GLN A 278 -16.49 -14.32 14.20
CA GLN A 278 -17.77 -15.04 14.24
C GLN A 278 -18.75 -14.41 15.22
N ASP A 279 -18.27 -13.93 16.38
CA ASP A 279 -19.08 -13.17 17.34
C ASP A 279 -19.62 -11.88 16.70
N LYS A 280 -18.77 -11.11 16.01
CA LYS A 280 -19.18 -9.90 15.27
C LYS A 280 -20.19 -10.20 14.16
N LEU A 281 -20.04 -11.33 13.45
CA LEU A 281 -21.01 -11.77 12.45
C LEU A 281 -22.36 -12.12 13.10
N SER A 282 -22.36 -12.75 14.26
CA SER A 282 -23.58 -13.04 15.01
C SER A 282 -24.28 -11.75 15.47
N GLU A 283 -23.53 -10.75 15.95
CA GLU A 283 -24.08 -9.42 16.31
C GLU A 283 -24.71 -8.71 15.09
N LEU A 284 -24.09 -8.82 13.91
CA LEU A 284 -24.62 -8.27 12.67
C LEU A 284 -25.92 -8.99 12.25
N GLU A 285 -25.99 -10.32 12.39
CA GLU A 285 -27.19 -11.11 12.11
C GLU A 285 -28.34 -10.72 13.07
N GLU A 286 -28.06 -10.56 14.36
CA GLU A 286 -29.03 -10.06 15.35
C GLU A 286 -29.53 -8.64 15.02
N SER A 287 -28.68 -7.82 14.37
CA SER A 287 -29.02 -6.46 13.91
C SER A 287 -29.79 -6.42 12.58
N GLY A 288 -29.96 -7.57 11.90
CA GLY A 288 -30.77 -7.70 10.69
C GLY A 288 -30.04 -8.08 9.41
N ALA A 289 -28.72 -8.32 9.46
CA ALA A 289 -27.96 -8.84 8.32
C ALA A 289 -28.31 -10.32 8.07
N GLU A 290 -28.19 -10.77 6.82
CA GLU A 290 -28.33 -12.17 6.42
C GLU A 290 -26.95 -12.77 6.14
N LEU A 291 -26.55 -13.82 6.88
CA LEU A 291 -25.30 -14.55 6.65
C LEU A 291 -25.54 -15.67 5.63
N VAL A 292 -24.84 -15.61 4.50
CA VAL A 292 -25.00 -16.57 3.40
C VAL A 292 -23.70 -17.37 3.23
N PRO A 293 -23.70 -18.70 3.45
CA PRO A 293 -22.55 -19.54 3.14
C PRO A 293 -22.25 -19.51 1.64
N ILE A 294 -20.99 -19.25 1.27
CA ILE A 294 -20.53 -19.24 -0.11
C ILE A 294 -19.21 -20.00 -0.27
N HIS A 295 -18.84 -20.30 -1.51
CA HIS A 295 -17.57 -20.98 -1.84
C HIS A 295 -16.77 -20.19 -2.86
N LEU A 296 -15.43 -20.13 -2.65
CA LEU A 296 -14.46 -19.50 -3.54
C LEU A 296 -13.36 -20.52 -3.92
N PRO A 297 -13.66 -21.56 -4.72
CA PRO A 297 -12.85 -22.78 -4.88
C PRO A 297 -11.46 -22.53 -5.48
N HIS A 298 -11.25 -21.42 -6.20
CA HIS A 298 -9.97 -21.09 -6.80
C HIS A 298 -9.05 -20.26 -5.90
N MET A 299 -9.50 -19.84 -4.71
CA MET A 299 -8.69 -19.04 -3.79
C MET A 299 -7.42 -19.72 -3.30
N LYS A 300 -7.39 -21.04 -3.21
CA LYS A 300 -6.17 -21.82 -2.90
C LYS A 300 -4.99 -21.56 -3.86
N TYR A 301 -5.24 -20.99 -5.03
CA TYR A 301 -4.21 -20.62 -5.99
C TYR A 301 -3.84 -19.13 -5.91
N GLY A 302 -4.47 -18.34 -5.05
CA GLY A 302 -4.35 -16.89 -4.98
C GLY A 302 -2.92 -16.42 -4.80
N ILE A 303 -2.22 -16.91 -3.75
CA ILE A 303 -0.84 -16.53 -3.44
C ILE A 303 0.09 -16.78 -4.63
N ALA A 304 0.08 -18.00 -5.17
CA ALA A 304 0.96 -18.34 -6.31
C ALA A 304 0.64 -17.49 -7.54
N THR A 305 -0.64 -17.27 -7.84
CA THR A 305 -1.08 -16.44 -8.97
C THR A 305 -0.64 -15.00 -8.80
N TYR A 306 -0.82 -14.43 -7.62
CA TYR A 306 -0.43 -13.07 -7.31
C TYR A 306 1.08 -12.85 -7.48
N TYR A 307 1.91 -13.68 -6.84
CA TYR A 307 3.36 -13.49 -6.89
C TYR A 307 3.95 -13.73 -8.27
N ILE A 308 3.38 -14.61 -9.10
CA ILE A 308 3.78 -14.77 -10.50
C ILE A 308 3.48 -13.47 -11.29
N LEU A 309 2.27 -12.94 -11.18
CA LEU A 309 1.84 -11.78 -11.97
C LEU A 309 2.50 -10.49 -11.46
N ALA A 310 2.49 -10.25 -10.15
CA ALA A 310 3.02 -9.03 -9.55
C ALA A 310 4.55 -8.91 -9.78
N THR A 311 5.31 -10.00 -9.63
CA THR A 311 6.76 -9.97 -9.88
C THR A 311 7.09 -9.78 -11.36
N ALA A 312 6.30 -10.38 -12.27
CA ALA A 312 6.45 -10.17 -13.71
C ALA A 312 6.24 -8.69 -14.09
N GLU A 313 5.20 -8.05 -13.56
CA GLU A 313 4.93 -6.64 -13.78
C GLU A 313 5.99 -5.75 -13.12
N ALA A 314 6.44 -6.08 -11.90
CA ALA A 314 7.51 -5.37 -11.20
C ALA A 314 8.81 -5.36 -12.02
N SER A 315 9.24 -6.50 -12.54
CA SER A 315 10.46 -6.59 -13.35
C SER A 315 10.42 -5.67 -14.57
N SER A 316 9.25 -5.56 -15.20
CA SER A 316 9.00 -4.65 -16.33
C SER A 316 8.94 -3.18 -15.90
N ASN A 317 8.18 -2.87 -14.84
CA ASN A 317 8.01 -1.50 -14.35
C ASN A 317 9.33 -0.90 -13.83
N LEU A 318 10.12 -1.68 -13.08
CA LEU A 318 11.37 -1.20 -12.50
C LEU A 318 12.56 -1.20 -13.49
N ALA A 319 12.38 -1.71 -14.71
CA ALA A 319 13.40 -1.63 -15.76
C ALA A 319 13.75 -0.17 -16.16
N ARG A 320 12.84 0.78 -15.89
CA ARG A 320 13.05 2.21 -16.14
C ARG A 320 14.10 2.88 -15.26
N TYR A 321 14.41 2.31 -14.11
CA TYR A 321 15.40 2.84 -13.16
C TYR A 321 16.77 2.30 -13.53
N ASP A 322 17.45 3.00 -14.45
CA ASP A 322 18.71 2.60 -15.06
C ASP A 322 19.93 3.42 -14.58
N GLY A 323 19.70 4.40 -13.69
CA GLY A 323 20.74 5.30 -13.20
C GLY A 323 21.28 6.28 -14.24
N ILE A 324 20.62 6.42 -15.40
CA ILE A 324 21.05 7.30 -16.50
C ILE A 324 20.21 8.57 -16.56
N ARG A 325 18.87 8.43 -16.50
CA ARG A 325 17.93 9.54 -16.66
C ARG A 325 17.64 10.26 -15.35
N TYR A 326 17.50 9.52 -14.27
CA TYR A 326 17.24 9.99 -12.90
C TYR A 326 17.55 8.87 -11.90
N GLY A 327 17.58 9.23 -10.61
CA GLY A 327 17.87 8.30 -9.53
C GLY A 327 19.36 8.04 -9.32
N HIS A 328 19.68 7.10 -8.44
CA HIS A 328 21.04 6.71 -8.10
C HIS A 328 21.81 6.22 -9.31
N ARG A 329 23.03 6.71 -9.45
CA ARG A 329 24.00 6.31 -10.48
C ARG A 329 25.33 5.99 -9.85
N ALA A 330 25.82 4.77 -10.07
CA ALA A 330 27.15 4.36 -9.64
C ALA A 330 28.26 5.23 -10.28
N ASP A 331 29.41 5.33 -9.64
CA ASP A 331 30.52 6.10 -10.18
C ASP A 331 31.10 5.43 -11.44
N ILE A 332 31.00 6.11 -12.57
CA ILE A 332 31.50 5.62 -13.86
C ILE A 332 33.00 5.40 -13.84
N LYS A 333 33.79 6.20 -13.08
CA LYS A 333 35.24 6.05 -13.00
C LYS A 333 35.64 4.77 -12.30
N GLU A 334 34.94 4.44 -11.21
CA GLU A 334 35.13 3.18 -10.49
C GLU A 334 34.80 1.98 -11.40
N VAL A 335 33.68 2.06 -12.14
CA VAL A 335 33.29 1.03 -13.13
C VAL A 335 34.35 0.84 -14.23
N GLU A 336 34.94 1.93 -14.71
CA GLU A 336 36.01 1.89 -15.74
C GLU A 336 37.32 1.36 -15.19
N GLU A 337 37.67 1.68 -13.95
CA GLU A 337 38.85 1.13 -13.25
C GLU A 337 38.70 -0.36 -13.02
N ASP A 338 37.55 -0.83 -12.48
CA ASP A 338 37.24 -2.25 -12.26
C ASP A 338 37.33 -3.04 -13.59
N LEU A 339 36.80 -2.49 -14.68
CA LEU A 339 36.85 -3.13 -16.00
C LEU A 339 38.27 -3.23 -16.52
N LYS A 340 39.05 -2.18 -16.33
CA LYS A 340 40.49 -2.13 -16.76
C LYS A 340 41.34 -3.14 -15.99
N GLU A 341 41.14 -3.25 -14.68
CA GLU A 341 41.83 -4.22 -13.83
C GLU A 341 41.48 -5.65 -14.21
N GLU A 342 40.21 -5.97 -14.39
CA GLU A 342 39.74 -7.30 -14.77
C GLU A 342 40.27 -7.70 -16.17
N ARG A 343 40.24 -6.78 -17.13
CA ARG A 343 40.79 -7.00 -18.47
C ARG A 343 42.27 -7.29 -18.40
N ALA A 344 43.04 -6.50 -17.64
CA ALA A 344 44.48 -6.72 -17.46
C ALA A 344 44.80 -8.06 -16.78
N ALA A 345 43.98 -8.47 -15.81
CA ALA A 345 44.12 -9.77 -15.14
C ALA A 345 43.87 -10.94 -16.08
N LEU A 346 42.80 -10.86 -16.92
CA LEU A 346 42.49 -11.87 -17.95
C LEU A 346 43.60 -11.96 -19.01
N GLU A 347 44.07 -10.82 -19.52
CA GLU A 347 45.19 -10.79 -20.48
C GLU A 347 46.47 -11.41 -19.90
N GLN A 348 46.71 -11.24 -18.62
CA GLN A 348 47.85 -11.90 -17.94
C GLN A 348 47.68 -13.40 -17.82
N LYS A 349 46.45 -13.89 -17.47
CA LYS A 349 46.12 -15.32 -17.42
C LYS A 349 46.24 -15.97 -18.80
N ILE A 350 45.74 -15.32 -19.86
CA ILE A 350 45.81 -15.82 -21.26
C ILE A 350 47.28 -16.01 -21.70
N LYS A 351 48.19 -15.12 -21.29
CA LYS A 351 49.63 -15.27 -21.60
C LYS A 351 50.27 -16.49 -20.94
N GLN A 352 49.72 -17.01 -19.84
CA GLN A 352 50.25 -18.14 -19.08
C GLN A 352 49.55 -19.45 -19.43
N ALA A 353 48.31 -19.40 -19.89
CA ALA A 353 47.50 -20.56 -20.28
C ALA A 353 47.88 -21.12 -21.66
N LYS A 354 47.49 -22.36 -21.94
CA LYS A 354 47.70 -23.06 -23.23
C LYS A 354 46.53 -23.93 -23.57
N GLY A 355 46.33 -24.14 -24.90
CA GLY A 355 45.25 -25.04 -25.37
C GLY A 355 43.85 -24.56 -25.05
N ASP A 356 43.01 -25.46 -24.58
CA ASP A 356 41.59 -25.16 -24.31
C ASP A 356 41.40 -24.09 -23.25
N GLU A 357 42.19 -24.08 -22.19
CA GLU A 357 42.17 -23.04 -21.15
C GLU A 357 42.44 -21.63 -21.73
N GLN A 358 43.37 -21.52 -22.67
CA GLN A 358 43.70 -20.25 -23.33
C GLN A 358 42.49 -19.77 -24.18
N ASN A 359 41.82 -20.70 -24.86
CA ASN A 359 40.63 -20.39 -25.67
C ASN A 359 39.47 -19.92 -24.80
N GLU A 360 39.20 -20.62 -23.67
CA GLU A 360 38.13 -20.23 -22.72
C GLU A 360 38.37 -18.82 -22.13
N LEU A 361 39.58 -18.52 -21.70
CA LEU A 361 39.93 -17.19 -21.17
C LEU A 361 39.87 -16.09 -22.25
N THR A 362 40.17 -16.42 -23.50
CA THR A 362 40.04 -15.48 -24.63
C THR A 362 38.56 -15.18 -24.89
N GLU A 363 37.70 -16.19 -24.88
CA GLU A 363 36.26 -16.02 -25.01
C GLU A 363 35.67 -15.23 -23.83
N GLU A 364 36.13 -15.45 -22.60
CA GLU A 364 35.76 -14.65 -21.43
C GLU A 364 36.15 -13.16 -21.60
N LEU A 365 37.36 -12.89 -22.12
CA LEU A 365 37.80 -11.51 -22.38
C LEU A 365 36.97 -10.81 -23.47
N GLU A 366 36.58 -11.53 -24.53
CA GLU A 366 35.73 -11.03 -25.61
C GLU A 366 34.30 -10.76 -25.15
N ASN A 367 33.81 -11.53 -24.19
CA ASN A 367 32.46 -11.45 -23.63
C ASN A 367 32.35 -10.51 -22.42
N LEU A 368 33.41 -9.80 -22.03
CA LEU A 368 33.32 -8.83 -20.94
C LEU A 368 32.28 -7.75 -21.22
N ASP A 369 31.44 -7.51 -20.23
CA ASP A 369 30.46 -6.43 -20.27
C ASP A 369 31.13 -5.07 -20.52
N SER A 370 30.52 -4.27 -21.38
CA SER A 370 30.96 -2.88 -21.61
C SER A 370 30.77 -2.03 -20.35
N SER A 371 31.47 -0.90 -20.26
CA SER A 371 31.31 0.07 -19.14
C SER A 371 29.87 0.48 -18.94
N LEU A 372 29.08 0.62 -20.01
CA LEU A 372 27.68 0.98 -19.91
C LEU A 372 26.84 -0.13 -19.25
N ILE A 373 27.05 -1.40 -19.64
CA ILE A 373 26.36 -2.54 -19.04
C ILE A 373 26.73 -2.67 -17.57
N ARG A 374 28.01 -2.50 -17.24
CA ARG A 374 28.51 -2.54 -15.85
C ARG A 374 27.94 -1.39 -15.03
N LEU A 375 27.89 -0.19 -15.56
CA LEU A 375 27.27 0.97 -14.90
C LEU A 375 25.79 0.71 -14.58
N TYR A 376 25.04 0.17 -15.55
CA TYR A 376 23.65 -0.21 -15.34
C TYR A 376 23.50 -1.27 -14.24
N LYS A 377 24.30 -2.34 -14.29
CA LYS A 377 24.29 -3.41 -13.28
C LYS A 377 24.64 -2.88 -11.89
N LYS A 378 25.72 -2.08 -11.78
CA LYS A 378 26.21 -1.53 -10.52
C LYS A 378 25.19 -0.56 -9.90
N SER A 379 24.65 0.39 -10.69
CA SER A 379 23.63 1.34 -10.22
C SER A 379 22.40 0.63 -9.63
N ARG A 380 21.93 -0.42 -10.29
CA ARG A 380 20.78 -1.20 -9.79
C ARG A 380 21.14 -2.08 -8.59
N THR A 381 22.36 -2.59 -8.53
CA THR A 381 22.85 -3.40 -7.40
C THR A 381 22.97 -2.56 -6.13
N GLU A 382 23.45 -1.34 -6.24
CA GLU A 382 23.58 -0.39 -5.14
C GLU A 382 22.24 0.23 -4.76
N GLY A 383 21.41 0.58 -5.77
CA GLY A 383 20.19 1.34 -5.58
C GLY A 383 19.00 0.52 -5.07
N PHE A 384 18.89 -0.78 -5.41
CA PHE A 384 17.78 -1.62 -4.96
C PHE A 384 18.14 -2.51 -3.78
N GLY A 385 17.23 -2.62 -2.84
CA GLY A 385 17.31 -3.53 -1.70
C GLY A 385 17.10 -5.02 -2.07
N PRO A 386 17.33 -5.92 -1.12
CA PRO A 386 17.33 -7.37 -1.37
C PRO A 386 15.99 -7.92 -1.87
N GLU A 387 14.87 -7.48 -1.29
CA GLU A 387 13.54 -7.97 -1.65
C GLU A 387 13.14 -7.51 -3.06
N VAL A 388 13.39 -6.26 -3.40
CA VAL A 388 13.12 -5.73 -4.74
C VAL A 388 13.95 -6.46 -5.79
N LYS A 389 15.24 -6.70 -5.53
CA LYS A 389 16.09 -7.50 -6.43
C LYS A 389 15.56 -8.92 -6.61
N ARG A 390 15.11 -9.57 -5.52
CA ARG A 390 14.51 -10.91 -5.57
C ARG A 390 13.28 -10.93 -6.48
N ARG A 391 12.36 -9.97 -6.31
CA ARG A 391 11.14 -9.89 -7.15
C ARG A 391 11.43 -9.56 -8.60
N ILE A 392 12.40 -8.70 -8.90
CA ILE A 392 12.86 -8.43 -10.28
C ILE A 392 13.40 -9.71 -10.91
N MET A 393 14.23 -10.49 -10.21
CA MET A 393 14.79 -11.73 -10.71
C MET A 393 13.71 -12.78 -10.97
N LEU A 394 12.79 -12.97 -10.04
CA LEU A 394 11.65 -13.89 -10.20
C LEU A 394 10.78 -13.48 -11.40
N GLY A 395 10.46 -12.20 -11.53
CA GLY A 395 9.67 -11.69 -12.65
C GLY A 395 10.38 -11.87 -14.00
N THR A 396 11.67 -11.61 -14.07
CA THR A 396 12.48 -11.84 -15.26
C THR A 396 12.48 -13.32 -15.66
N TYR A 397 12.61 -14.22 -14.69
CA TYR A 397 12.52 -15.66 -14.92
C TYR A 397 11.15 -16.08 -15.48
N VAL A 398 10.08 -15.62 -14.85
CA VAL A 398 8.70 -15.92 -15.26
C VAL A 398 8.40 -15.45 -16.70
N LEU A 399 8.98 -14.31 -17.10
CA LEU A 399 8.80 -13.73 -18.44
C LEU A 399 9.78 -14.29 -19.49
N SER A 400 10.75 -15.11 -19.09
CA SER A 400 11.75 -15.64 -20.03
C SER A 400 11.18 -16.70 -20.97
N ALA A 401 11.87 -16.92 -22.10
CA ALA A 401 11.48 -17.89 -23.13
C ALA A 401 11.36 -19.31 -22.53
N GLY A 402 10.24 -19.98 -22.84
CA GLY A 402 9.92 -21.33 -22.31
C GLY A 402 9.18 -21.33 -20.98
N TYR A 403 9.23 -20.24 -20.21
CA TYR A 403 8.53 -20.13 -18.91
C TYR A 403 7.28 -19.26 -18.99
N TYR A 404 7.20 -18.34 -19.92
CA TYR A 404 6.07 -17.42 -20.10
C TYR A 404 4.73 -18.16 -20.17
N ASP A 405 4.58 -19.15 -21.03
CA ASP A 405 3.33 -19.91 -21.19
C ASP A 405 3.05 -20.80 -19.97
N ALA A 406 4.09 -21.37 -19.38
CA ALA A 406 3.96 -22.28 -18.24
C ALA A 406 3.54 -21.55 -16.95
N TYR A 407 3.99 -20.32 -16.74
CA TYR A 407 3.75 -19.56 -15.52
C TYR A 407 2.85 -18.35 -15.76
N TYR A 408 3.29 -17.34 -16.53
CA TYR A 408 2.56 -16.08 -16.66
C TYR A 408 1.19 -16.25 -17.33
N ALA A 409 1.14 -16.89 -18.50
CA ALA A 409 -0.12 -17.12 -19.20
C ALA A 409 -1.08 -18.01 -18.41
N LYS A 410 -0.55 -19.00 -17.67
CA LYS A 410 -1.35 -19.84 -16.77
C LYS A 410 -1.89 -19.04 -15.59
N ALA A 411 -1.07 -18.19 -14.96
CA ALA A 411 -1.50 -17.34 -13.86
C ALA A 411 -2.59 -16.36 -14.29
N GLN A 412 -2.53 -15.78 -15.51
CA GLN A 412 -3.61 -14.95 -16.04
C GLN A 412 -4.93 -15.73 -16.21
N LYS A 413 -4.87 -16.99 -16.60
CA LYS A 413 -6.08 -17.85 -16.66
C LYS A 413 -6.65 -18.12 -15.27
N VAL A 414 -5.80 -18.41 -14.29
CA VAL A 414 -6.24 -18.63 -12.91
C VAL A 414 -6.80 -17.35 -12.30
N ARG A 415 -6.19 -16.18 -12.54
CA ARG A 415 -6.72 -14.87 -12.14
C ARG A 415 -8.18 -14.69 -12.64
N ARG A 416 -8.46 -15.09 -13.88
CA ARG A 416 -9.81 -15.02 -14.42
C ARG A 416 -10.79 -15.94 -13.71
N LEU A 417 -10.38 -17.14 -13.31
CA LEU A 417 -11.20 -18.07 -12.55
C LEU A 417 -11.49 -17.53 -11.14
N ILE A 418 -10.47 -16.98 -10.47
CA ILE A 418 -10.66 -16.30 -9.18
C ILE A 418 -11.67 -15.15 -9.31
N LYS A 419 -11.53 -14.30 -10.33
CA LYS A 419 -12.51 -13.23 -10.58
C LYS A 419 -13.92 -13.79 -10.81
N GLN A 420 -14.05 -14.91 -11.49
CA GLN A 420 -15.33 -15.56 -11.76
C GLN A 420 -15.98 -16.05 -10.46
N ASP A 421 -15.23 -16.66 -9.52
CA ASP A 421 -15.76 -17.06 -8.21
C ASP A 421 -16.44 -15.88 -7.50
N PHE A 422 -15.79 -14.71 -7.47
CA PHE A 422 -16.36 -13.49 -6.90
C PHE A 422 -17.60 -12.99 -7.65
N THR A 423 -17.55 -12.98 -8.99
CA THR A 423 -18.68 -12.52 -9.81
C THR A 423 -19.93 -13.39 -9.56
N GLU A 424 -19.76 -14.71 -9.49
CA GLU A 424 -20.84 -15.64 -9.21
C GLU A 424 -21.35 -15.46 -7.78
N ALA A 425 -20.49 -15.31 -6.78
CA ALA A 425 -20.88 -15.09 -5.40
C ALA A 425 -21.69 -13.79 -5.22
N PHE A 426 -21.33 -12.71 -5.90
CA PHE A 426 -22.04 -11.43 -5.83
C PHE A 426 -23.44 -11.43 -6.51
N GLU A 427 -23.85 -12.49 -7.19
CA GLU A 427 -25.24 -12.66 -7.61
C GLU A 427 -26.17 -12.89 -6.40
N ASP A 428 -25.64 -13.54 -5.34
CA ASP A 428 -26.41 -13.92 -4.15
C ASP A 428 -26.15 -13.03 -2.93
N VAL A 429 -25.00 -12.31 -2.85
CA VAL A 429 -24.62 -11.51 -1.68
C VAL A 429 -24.22 -10.08 -2.05
N ASP A 430 -24.31 -9.19 -1.08
CA ASP A 430 -23.97 -7.76 -1.26
C ASP A 430 -22.52 -7.49 -0.95
N VAL A 431 -21.96 -8.17 0.06
CA VAL A 431 -20.56 -8.14 0.45
C VAL A 431 -20.08 -9.53 0.86
N ILE A 432 -18.78 -9.75 0.78
CA ILE A 432 -18.12 -10.97 1.25
C ILE A 432 -17.21 -10.59 2.41
N VAL A 433 -17.23 -11.34 3.50
CA VAL A 433 -16.41 -11.12 4.69
C VAL A 433 -15.24 -12.09 4.75
N SER A 434 -14.12 -11.65 5.30
CA SER A 434 -13.02 -12.51 5.74
C SER A 434 -12.22 -11.88 6.86
N PRO A 435 -11.35 -12.63 7.57
CA PRO A 435 -10.26 -12.03 8.32
C PRO A 435 -9.41 -11.17 7.39
N THR A 436 -8.78 -10.10 7.92
CA THR A 436 -7.84 -9.30 7.10
C THR A 436 -6.45 -9.94 7.08
N ALA A 437 -6.03 -10.51 8.20
CA ALA A 437 -4.75 -11.20 8.34
C ALA A 437 -4.90 -12.48 9.15
N PRO A 438 -4.02 -13.49 8.98
CA PRO A 438 -4.14 -14.77 9.69
C PRO A 438 -3.80 -14.68 11.18
N THR A 439 -3.01 -13.70 11.59
CA THR A 439 -2.56 -13.44 12.95
C THR A 439 -2.58 -11.95 13.26
N THR A 440 -2.39 -11.57 14.52
CA THR A 440 -2.04 -10.20 14.90
C THR A 440 -0.63 -9.82 14.41
N ALA A 441 -0.21 -8.56 14.62
CA ALA A 441 1.13 -8.10 14.29
C ALA A 441 2.21 -9.00 14.94
N PHE A 442 3.26 -9.33 14.17
CA PHE A 442 4.38 -10.17 14.60
C PHE A 442 5.60 -9.32 14.99
N ASP A 443 6.59 -9.94 15.63
CA ASP A 443 7.82 -9.27 16.05
C ASP A 443 8.65 -8.79 14.86
N ILE A 444 9.27 -7.62 15.00
CA ILE A 444 10.25 -7.10 14.05
C ILE A 444 11.38 -8.12 13.88
N ASP A 445 11.92 -8.23 12.68
CA ASP A 445 12.96 -9.19 12.23
C ASP A 445 12.55 -10.67 12.23
N SER A 446 11.39 -11.05 12.77
CA SER A 446 11.03 -12.45 12.95
C SER A 446 10.76 -13.24 11.66
N LYS A 447 10.41 -12.56 10.56
CA LYS A 447 10.06 -13.18 9.26
C LYS A 447 10.97 -12.76 8.10
N MET A 448 11.96 -11.92 8.33
CA MET A 448 12.82 -11.38 7.28
C MET A 448 13.59 -12.47 6.51
N ASP A 449 14.00 -13.53 7.19
CA ASP A 449 14.74 -14.64 6.60
C ASP A 449 13.86 -15.69 5.90
N ASN A 450 12.51 -15.56 5.99
CA ASN A 450 11.58 -16.50 5.38
C ASN A 450 10.52 -15.81 4.51
N PRO A 451 10.82 -15.55 3.23
CA PRO A 451 9.87 -14.87 2.34
C PRO A 451 8.51 -15.56 2.21
N VAL A 452 8.46 -16.89 2.31
CA VAL A 452 7.20 -17.64 2.18
C VAL A 452 6.28 -17.36 3.37
N GLN A 453 6.82 -17.29 4.59
CA GLN A 453 6.02 -16.91 5.77
C GLN A 453 5.53 -15.47 5.68
N MET A 454 6.35 -14.56 5.13
CA MET A 454 5.92 -13.19 4.87
C MET A 454 4.75 -13.16 3.87
N TYR A 455 4.84 -13.92 2.79
CA TYR A 455 3.80 -13.97 1.74
C TYR A 455 2.47 -14.57 2.22
N LEU A 456 2.49 -15.46 3.21
CA LEU A 456 1.27 -16.03 3.80
C LEU A 456 0.43 -15.00 4.58
N ASN A 457 1.02 -13.88 5.02
CA ASN A 457 0.24 -12.82 5.68
C ASN A 457 -0.77 -12.16 4.76
N ASP A 458 -0.53 -12.20 3.43
CA ASP A 458 -1.38 -11.54 2.43
C ASP A 458 -2.49 -12.48 1.90
N MET A 459 -2.62 -13.68 2.45
CA MET A 459 -3.48 -14.74 1.89
C MET A 459 -4.96 -14.34 1.75
N TYR A 460 -5.46 -13.51 2.66
CA TYR A 460 -6.86 -13.06 2.64
C TYR A 460 -7.06 -11.79 1.79
N THR A 461 -6.03 -10.96 1.65
CA THR A 461 -6.17 -9.65 1.00
C THR A 461 -5.94 -9.68 -0.51
N ILE A 462 -5.05 -10.56 -1.01
CA ILE A 462 -4.69 -10.62 -2.45
C ILE A 462 -5.85 -10.95 -3.37
N SER A 463 -6.88 -11.60 -2.87
CA SER A 463 -8.06 -12.00 -3.63
C SER A 463 -8.78 -10.82 -4.26
N ALA A 464 -8.99 -9.76 -3.49
CA ALA A 464 -9.63 -8.54 -3.99
C ALA A 464 -8.80 -7.84 -5.08
N ASN A 465 -7.46 -7.92 -4.99
CA ASN A 465 -6.56 -7.38 -6.02
C ASN A 465 -6.60 -8.22 -7.30
N LEU A 466 -6.56 -9.55 -7.18
CA LEU A 466 -6.66 -10.47 -8.32
C LEU A 466 -7.98 -10.31 -9.07
N ALA A 467 -9.08 -10.16 -8.34
CA ALA A 467 -10.41 -9.95 -8.90
C ALA A 467 -10.65 -8.50 -9.39
N GLY A 468 -9.87 -7.52 -8.91
CA GLY A 468 -10.01 -6.10 -9.23
C GLY A 468 -11.20 -5.42 -8.53
N ILE A 469 -11.75 -6.05 -7.50
CA ILE A 469 -12.89 -5.58 -6.68
C ILE A 469 -12.44 -4.64 -5.57
N CYS A 470 -13.36 -3.99 -4.88
CA CYS A 470 -13.07 -3.14 -3.74
C CYS A 470 -13.05 -3.94 -2.41
N GLY A 471 -12.38 -3.41 -1.39
CA GLY A 471 -12.30 -4.03 -0.07
C GLY A 471 -11.94 -3.01 1.01
N ILE A 472 -12.49 -3.19 2.20
CA ILE A 472 -12.25 -2.34 3.37
C ILE A 472 -11.90 -3.21 4.58
N ASN A 473 -10.84 -2.83 5.29
CA ASN A 473 -10.58 -3.34 6.64
C ASN A 473 -11.25 -2.45 7.66
N VAL A 474 -11.88 -3.05 8.65
CA VAL A 474 -12.34 -2.38 9.86
C VAL A 474 -11.80 -3.11 11.09
N PRO A 475 -11.46 -2.41 12.18
CA PRO A 475 -11.14 -3.04 13.45
C PRO A 475 -12.29 -3.94 13.92
N ALA A 476 -11.98 -5.19 14.31
CA ALA A 476 -12.98 -6.16 14.75
C ALA A 476 -12.86 -6.52 16.23
N GLY A 477 -11.69 -6.27 16.84
CA GLY A 477 -11.45 -6.54 18.24
C GLY A 477 -10.00 -6.39 18.63
N THR A 478 -9.73 -6.75 19.90
CA THR A 478 -8.38 -6.82 20.49
C THR A 478 -8.13 -8.24 20.98
N HIS A 479 -7.07 -8.85 20.49
CA HIS A 479 -6.63 -10.18 20.88
C HIS A 479 -6.08 -10.20 22.31
N SER A 480 -6.09 -11.36 22.98
CA SER A 480 -5.61 -11.53 24.36
C SER A 480 -4.16 -11.08 24.59
N ASN A 481 -3.35 -10.99 23.53
CA ASN A 481 -2.00 -10.41 23.58
C ASN A 481 -1.96 -8.88 23.55
N GLY A 482 -3.10 -8.20 23.55
CA GLY A 482 -3.23 -6.73 23.53
C GLY A 482 -3.17 -6.08 22.15
N LEU A 483 -2.96 -6.85 21.06
CA LEU A 483 -2.88 -6.33 19.70
C LEU A 483 -4.24 -6.33 19.01
N PRO A 484 -4.54 -5.34 18.16
CA PRO A 484 -5.76 -5.31 17.38
C PRO A 484 -5.76 -6.36 16.26
N TYR A 485 -6.95 -6.76 15.85
CA TYR A 485 -7.19 -7.48 14.61
C TYR A 485 -8.38 -6.88 13.87
N GLY A 486 -8.38 -7.07 12.55
CA GLY A 486 -9.43 -6.55 11.68
C GLY A 486 -10.16 -7.63 10.92
N MET A 487 -11.37 -7.31 10.51
CA MET A 487 -12.11 -8.02 9.49
C MET A 487 -12.21 -7.17 8.23
N GLN A 488 -12.22 -7.81 7.07
CA GLN A 488 -12.42 -7.10 5.82
C GLN A 488 -13.76 -7.48 5.18
N PHE A 489 -14.38 -6.48 4.56
CA PHE A 489 -15.45 -6.69 3.61
C PHE A 489 -14.95 -6.46 2.19
N MET A 490 -15.43 -7.26 1.26
CA MET A 490 -15.21 -7.11 -0.17
C MET A 490 -16.55 -6.96 -0.87
N ALA A 491 -16.65 -6.07 -1.85
CA ALA A 491 -17.84 -5.88 -2.69
C ALA A 491 -17.46 -5.87 -4.16
N ASP A 492 -18.43 -6.09 -5.03
CA ASP A 492 -18.22 -6.09 -6.48
C ASP A 492 -17.66 -4.75 -6.97
N THR A 493 -17.19 -4.75 -8.20
CA THR A 493 -16.57 -3.59 -8.83
C THR A 493 -17.50 -2.37 -8.82
N PHE A 494 -16.99 -1.28 -8.25
CA PHE A 494 -17.69 0.01 -8.10
C PHE A 494 -18.87 0.02 -7.11
N GLU A 495 -18.94 -1.00 -6.23
CA GLU A 495 -19.93 -1.11 -5.16
C GLU A 495 -19.33 -0.70 -3.78
N GLU A 496 -18.42 0.31 -3.77
CA GLU A 496 -17.82 0.81 -2.52
C GLU A 496 -18.87 1.28 -1.51
N GLY A 497 -20.06 1.71 -1.96
CA GLY A 497 -21.17 2.05 -1.08
C GLY A 497 -21.61 0.90 -0.17
N LYS A 498 -21.64 -0.33 -0.69
CA LYS A 498 -21.95 -1.52 0.11
C LYS A 498 -20.86 -1.83 1.14
N LEU A 499 -19.59 -1.57 0.80
CA LEU A 499 -18.48 -1.69 1.76
C LEU A 499 -18.65 -0.72 2.94
N PHE A 500 -18.92 0.56 2.63
CA PHE A 500 -19.14 1.57 3.65
C PHE A 500 -20.33 1.24 4.54
N ASN A 501 -21.42 0.73 3.96
CA ASN A 501 -22.57 0.27 4.72
C ASN A 501 -22.19 -0.85 5.71
N ALA A 502 -21.58 -1.94 5.22
CA ALA A 502 -21.17 -3.07 6.05
C ALA A 502 -20.15 -2.67 7.13
N ALA A 503 -19.14 -1.89 6.76
CA ALA A 503 -18.11 -1.40 7.66
C ALA A 503 -18.71 -0.51 8.77
N ARG A 504 -19.66 0.35 8.43
CA ARG A 504 -20.32 1.22 9.40
C ARG A 504 -21.18 0.44 10.40
N LEU A 505 -21.87 -0.61 9.95
CA LEU A 505 -22.60 -1.49 10.85
C LEU A 505 -21.68 -2.12 11.90
N VAL A 506 -20.47 -2.60 11.50
CA VAL A 506 -19.48 -3.11 12.46
C VAL A 506 -19.00 -2.02 13.40
N GLU A 507 -18.67 -0.82 12.88
CA GLU A 507 -18.21 0.31 13.69
C GLU A 507 -19.25 0.76 14.74
N GLN A 508 -20.54 0.56 14.49
CA GLN A 508 -21.62 0.86 15.43
C GLN A 508 -21.79 -0.18 16.54
N LEU A 509 -21.31 -1.40 16.34
CA LEU A 509 -21.35 -2.45 17.35
C LEU A 509 -20.26 -2.28 18.44
N GLY A 510 -19.29 -1.41 18.25
CA GLY A 510 -18.25 -1.03 19.20
C GLY A 510 -16.95 -1.74 18.93
#